data_a522085f1472d05d8dbb6d90185537db
#
_entry.id   a522085f1472d05d8dbb6d90185537db
#
_cell.length_a   1.000
_cell.length_b   1.000
_cell.length_c   1.000
_cell.angle_alpha   90.00
_cell.angle_beta   90.00
_cell.angle_gamma   90.00
#
_symmetry.space_group_name_H-M   'P 1'
#
loop_
_entity.id
_entity.type
_entity.pdbx_description
1 polymer ?
#
loop_
_entity_poly.entity_id
_entity_poly.type
_entity_poly.pdbx_seq_one_letter_code
_entity_poly.pdbx_strand_id
1 'polypeptide(L)'
;MKKIFLGLIFIFVNISVGQVISKEKLEFDKIYSQVNNKNKWGANDKLGTINYITNEKVLSALKIPNKGISVSLAFNMVDDSTRINSSSYDHISNFSYEQIFAEHNGYNWIVDNYEIAYHGFTHSHIDGINHLSKDGEMYNGFTDPSILGVDNYKNGIISKGILIDVPLLHSKEYVEAGYKVTLK
;
A
#
# COMPACT_ATOMS: atom_id res chain seq x y z
N MET A 1 58.78 22.44 -46.31
CA MET A 1 57.65 21.52 -46.10
C MET A 1 56.75 22.08 -45.00
N LYS A 2 55.60 22.65 -45.36
CA LYS A 2 54.61 23.18 -44.40
C LYS A 2 53.63 22.07 -44.05
N LYS A 3 53.55 21.69 -42.79
CA LYS A 3 52.55 20.72 -42.30
C LYS A 3 51.26 21.49 -42.01
N ILE A 4 50.20 21.14 -42.76
CA ILE A 4 48.86 21.67 -42.52
C ILE A 4 48.23 20.75 -41.45
N PHE A 5 47.90 21.33 -40.29
CA PHE A 5 47.16 20.66 -39.22
C PHE A 5 45.68 20.85 -39.47
N LEU A 6 44.99 19.78 -39.88
CA LEU A 6 43.55 19.79 -40.08
C LEU A 6 42.88 19.51 -38.73
N GLY A 7 42.36 20.56 -38.08
CA GLY A 7 41.60 20.43 -36.83
C GLY A 7 40.18 19.95 -37.15
N LEU A 8 39.82 18.75 -36.71
CA LEU A 8 38.44 18.28 -36.72
C LEU A 8 37.66 18.94 -35.58
N ILE A 9 36.71 19.80 -35.95
CA ILE A 9 35.76 20.40 -35.00
C ILE A 9 34.60 19.40 -34.86
N PHE A 10 34.51 18.74 -33.69
CA PHE A 10 33.32 17.96 -33.32
C PHE A 10 32.22 18.89 -32.80
N ILE A 11 31.18 19.08 -33.58
CA ILE A 11 29.96 19.77 -33.13
C ILE A 11 29.10 18.75 -32.38
N PHE A 12 29.05 18.83 -31.05
CA PHE A 12 28.09 18.11 -30.25
C PHE A 12 26.72 18.78 -30.38
N VAL A 13 25.83 18.18 -31.16
CA VAL A 13 24.42 18.56 -31.18
C VAL A 13 23.76 17.90 -29.98
N ASN A 14 23.51 18.65 -28.91
CA ASN A 14 22.65 18.21 -27.82
C ASN A 14 21.19 18.19 -28.31
N ILE A 15 20.68 17.04 -28.70
CA ILE A 15 19.27 16.84 -28.97
C ILE A 15 18.60 16.69 -27.61
N SER A 16 18.02 17.77 -27.09
CA SER A 16 17.10 17.68 -25.96
C SER A 16 15.83 17.01 -26.46
N VAL A 17 15.68 15.70 -26.20
CA VAL A 17 14.42 14.99 -26.40
C VAL A 17 13.50 15.47 -25.27
N GLY A 18 12.63 16.43 -25.59
CA GLY A 18 11.57 16.83 -24.69
C GLY A 18 10.68 15.61 -24.40
N GLN A 19 10.60 15.18 -23.14
CA GLN A 19 9.67 14.12 -22.77
C GLN A 19 8.26 14.59 -23.04
N VAL A 20 7.57 13.93 -23.99
CA VAL A 20 6.14 14.16 -24.23
C VAL A 20 5.39 13.62 -23.00
N ILE A 21 4.85 14.52 -22.18
CA ILE A 21 4.03 14.14 -21.02
C ILE A 21 2.71 13.58 -21.56
N SER A 22 2.37 12.34 -21.17
CA SER A 22 1.14 11.71 -21.60
C SER A 22 -0.10 12.41 -21.02
N LYS A 23 -1.24 12.29 -21.70
CA LYS A 23 -2.52 12.83 -21.24
C LYS A 23 -2.92 12.24 -19.88
N GLU A 24 -2.66 10.96 -19.70
CA GLU A 24 -2.94 10.22 -18.45
C GLU A 24 -2.13 10.79 -17.28
N LYS A 25 -0.85 11.14 -17.52
CA LYS A 25 -0.02 11.77 -16.50
C LYS A 25 -0.56 13.15 -16.11
N LEU A 26 -0.99 13.95 -17.07
CA LEU A 26 -1.58 15.27 -16.80
C LEU A 26 -2.88 15.13 -15.99
N GLU A 27 -3.74 14.17 -16.32
CA GLU A 27 -4.97 13.90 -15.59
C GLU A 27 -4.67 13.43 -14.16
N PHE A 28 -3.72 12.50 -14.00
CA PHE A 28 -3.25 12.05 -12.69
C PHE A 28 -2.72 13.22 -11.85
N ASP A 29 -1.84 14.05 -12.39
CA ASP A 29 -1.26 15.17 -11.65
C ASP A 29 -2.33 16.19 -11.22
N LYS A 30 -3.36 16.40 -12.06
CA LYS A 30 -4.51 17.22 -11.72
C LYS A 30 -5.30 16.66 -10.55
N ILE A 31 -5.65 15.36 -10.58
CA ILE A 31 -6.38 14.69 -9.51
C ILE A 31 -5.53 14.69 -8.23
N TYR A 32 -4.26 14.33 -8.34
CA TYR A 32 -3.32 14.30 -7.22
C TYR A 32 -3.27 15.66 -6.49
N SER A 33 -3.19 16.77 -7.25
CA SER A 33 -3.16 18.11 -6.67
C SER A 33 -4.43 18.47 -5.90
N GLN A 34 -5.58 17.93 -6.31
CA GLN A 34 -6.88 18.19 -5.68
C GLN A 34 -7.09 17.38 -4.38
N VAL A 35 -6.53 16.17 -4.31
CA VAL A 35 -6.74 15.25 -3.17
C VAL A 35 -5.55 15.21 -2.22
N ASN A 36 -4.48 15.91 -2.53
CA ASN A 36 -3.27 15.94 -1.72
C ASN A 36 -3.52 16.62 -0.37
N ASN A 37 -3.13 15.93 0.69
CA ASN A 37 -3.24 16.41 2.08
C ASN A 37 -1.89 16.89 2.67
N LYS A 38 -0.89 17.19 1.83
CA LYS A 38 0.42 17.67 2.28
C LYS A 38 0.25 18.87 3.23
N ASN A 39 0.91 18.83 4.36
CA ASN A 39 0.90 19.84 5.42
C ASN A 39 -0.46 20.11 6.09
N LYS A 40 -1.52 19.38 5.78
CA LYS A 40 -2.86 19.60 6.36
C LYS A 40 -2.88 19.48 7.89
N TRP A 41 -2.09 18.57 8.45
CA TRP A 41 -1.94 18.35 9.88
C TRP A 41 -0.53 18.69 10.38
N GLY A 42 0.15 19.58 9.66
CA GLY A 42 1.52 20.02 9.93
C GLY A 42 2.59 19.23 9.20
N ALA A 43 3.76 19.84 9.02
CA ALA A 43 4.84 19.27 8.21
C ALA A 43 5.42 17.97 8.76
N ASN A 44 5.27 17.70 10.06
CA ASN A 44 5.79 16.51 10.72
C ASN A 44 4.73 15.42 10.89
N ASP A 45 3.51 15.59 10.33
CA ASP A 45 2.47 14.58 10.43
C ASP A 45 2.85 13.31 9.66
N LYS A 46 2.60 12.16 10.30
CA LYS A 46 2.92 10.83 9.79
C LYS A 46 1.69 9.92 9.62
N LEU A 47 0.51 10.44 9.94
CA LEU A 47 -0.75 9.67 9.96
C LEU A 47 -1.62 9.94 8.73
N GLY A 48 -1.45 11.08 8.07
CA GLY A 48 -2.26 11.43 6.91
C GLY A 48 -3.75 11.43 7.23
N THR A 49 -4.55 10.77 6.40
CA THR A 49 -6.02 10.72 6.56
C THR A 49 -6.50 10.01 7.82
N ILE A 50 -5.65 9.23 8.50
CA ILE A 50 -5.98 8.62 9.79
C ILE A 50 -6.30 9.70 10.84
N ASN A 51 -5.74 10.90 10.70
CA ASN A 51 -6.08 12.04 11.56
C ASN A 51 -7.57 12.43 11.54
N TYR A 52 -8.35 11.96 10.54
CA TYR A 52 -9.80 12.13 10.56
C TYR A 52 -10.52 11.20 11.54
N ILE A 53 -9.84 10.18 12.04
CA ILE A 53 -10.38 9.25 13.03
C ILE A 53 -10.12 9.84 14.41
N THR A 54 -11.00 10.77 14.82
CA THR A 54 -10.94 11.40 16.14
C THR A 54 -11.49 10.49 17.23
N ASN A 55 -11.21 10.81 18.49
CA ASN A 55 -11.74 10.06 19.64
C ASN A 55 -13.29 9.98 19.61
N GLU A 56 -13.96 11.04 19.20
CA GLU A 56 -15.44 11.11 19.09
C GLU A 56 -15.93 10.14 18.01
N LYS A 57 -15.20 10.03 16.87
CA LYS A 57 -15.54 9.06 15.81
C LYS A 57 -15.32 7.63 16.26
N VAL A 58 -14.25 7.36 17.01
CA VAL A 58 -14.01 6.04 17.60
C VAL A 58 -15.14 5.67 18.54
N LEU A 59 -15.49 6.55 19.49
CA LEU A 59 -16.58 6.33 20.42
C LEU A 59 -17.93 6.16 19.72
N SER A 60 -18.17 6.89 18.65
CA SER A 60 -19.37 6.75 17.82
C SER A 60 -19.39 5.40 17.09
N ALA A 61 -18.26 4.94 16.54
CA ALA A 61 -18.14 3.67 15.87
C ALA A 61 -18.40 2.48 16.82
N LEU A 62 -17.90 2.55 18.05
CA LEU A 62 -18.11 1.51 19.08
C LEU A 62 -19.56 1.35 19.52
N LYS A 63 -20.43 2.34 19.25
CA LYS A 63 -21.87 2.25 19.52
C LYS A 63 -22.69 1.57 18.41
N ILE A 64 -22.08 1.30 17.23
CA ILE A 64 -22.78 0.70 16.10
C ILE A 64 -23.03 -0.81 16.31
N PRO A 65 -22.08 -1.60 16.84
CA PRO A 65 -22.30 -3.04 17.03
C PRO A 65 -23.43 -3.29 18.06
N ASN A 66 -24.38 -4.14 17.68
CA ASN A 66 -25.53 -4.49 18.57
C ASN A 66 -25.65 -5.98 18.84
N LYS A 67 -24.87 -6.82 18.13
CA LYS A 67 -24.88 -8.28 18.26
C LYS A 67 -23.60 -8.85 18.86
N GLY A 68 -22.54 -8.07 19.01
CA GLY A 68 -21.25 -8.54 19.50
C GLY A 68 -20.57 -9.58 18.60
N ILE A 69 -20.94 -9.62 17.30
CA ILE A 69 -20.39 -10.55 16.32
C ILE A 69 -19.24 -9.86 15.59
N SER A 70 -18.06 -10.50 15.60
CA SER A 70 -16.91 -10.09 14.80
C SER A 70 -16.82 -10.97 13.56
N VAL A 71 -16.62 -10.35 12.40
CA VAL A 71 -16.44 -11.03 11.12
C VAL A 71 -15.10 -10.62 10.53
N SER A 72 -14.21 -11.59 10.31
CA SER A 72 -12.96 -11.35 9.59
C SER A 72 -13.24 -11.13 8.12
N LEU A 73 -12.69 -10.07 7.56
CA LEU A 73 -12.67 -9.82 6.12
C LEU A 73 -11.31 -10.18 5.49
N ALA A 74 -10.38 -10.69 6.31
CA ALA A 74 -9.10 -11.16 5.84
C ALA A 74 -9.21 -12.59 5.28
N PHE A 75 -8.48 -12.87 4.21
CA PHE A 75 -8.22 -14.24 3.80
C PHE A 75 -7.28 -14.92 4.79
N ASN A 76 -7.44 -16.24 4.96
CA ASN A 76 -6.46 -17.01 5.69
C ASN A 76 -5.10 -16.93 4.98
N MET A 77 -4.04 -16.83 5.75
CA MET A 77 -2.69 -16.97 5.23
C MET A 77 -2.49 -18.44 4.84
N VAL A 78 -2.33 -18.71 3.56
CA VAL A 78 -2.09 -20.05 3.03
C VAL A 78 -1.07 -19.95 1.91
N ASP A 79 -0.24 -20.97 1.79
CA ASP A 79 0.62 -21.16 0.63
C ASP A 79 -0.20 -21.81 -0.49
N ASP A 80 -1.00 -21.00 -1.16
CA ASP A 80 -1.89 -21.45 -2.23
C ASP A 80 -1.60 -20.70 -3.52
N SER A 81 -0.75 -21.29 -4.34
CA SER A 81 -0.40 -20.78 -5.66
C SER A 81 -1.56 -20.79 -6.66
N THR A 82 -2.71 -21.38 -6.30
CA THR A 82 -3.89 -21.44 -7.17
C THR A 82 -4.82 -20.24 -6.99
N ARG A 83 -4.58 -19.38 -5.99
CA ARG A 83 -5.38 -18.18 -5.82
C ARG A 83 -5.25 -17.25 -7.03
N ILE A 84 -6.39 -16.71 -7.44
CA ILE A 84 -6.46 -15.69 -8.47
C ILE A 84 -5.61 -14.50 -8.03
N ASN A 85 -4.68 -14.06 -8.88
CA ASN A 85 -3.71 -13.00 -8.65
C ASN A 85 -2.54 -13.34 -7.71
N SER A 86 -2.22 -14.63 -7.48
CA SER A 86 -0.96 -14.97 -6.83
C SER A 86 0.19 -14.45 -7.68
N SER A 87 1.02 -13.58 -7.13
CA SER A 87 2.28 -13.17 -7.75
C SER A 87 3.42 -14.01 -7.19
N SER A 88 4.57 -14.03 -7.87
CA SER A 88 5.78 -14.70 -7.36
C SER A 88 6.29 -14.11 -6.04
N TYR A 89 5.73 -12.98 -5.61
CA TYR A 89 6.05 -12.30 -4.34
C TYR A 89 5.12 -12.68 -3.18
N ASP A 90 4.02 -13.40 -3.46
CA ASP A 90 2.96 -13.69 -2.50
C ASP A 90 3.16 -15.07 -1.82
N HIS A 91 4.40 -15.49 -1.61
CA HIS A 91 4.67 -16.78 -1.00
C HIS A 91 4.85 -16.69 0.51
N ILE A 92 4.23 -17.62 1.22
CA ILE A 92 4.70 -18.01 2.55
C ILE A 92 5.98 -18.79 2.30
N SER A 93 7.13 -18.20 2.58
CA SER A 93 8.41 -18.83 2.33
C SER A 93 8.75 -19.90 3.36
N ASN A 94 8.17 -19.80 4.54
CA ASN A 94 8.35 -20.76 5.60
C ASN A 94 7.17 -20.70 6.57
N PHE A 95 6.52 -21.85 6.80
CA PHE A 95 5.55 -22.03 7.87
C PHE A 95 5.83 -23.37 8.53
N SER A 96 6.20 -23.36 9.80
CA SER A 96 6.52 -24.57 10.54
C SER A 96 6.06 -24.49 11.98
N TYR A 97 5.73 -25.65 12.54
CA TYR A 97 5.56 -25.81 13.97
C TYR A 97 6.81 -26.51 14.53
N GLU A 98 7.41 -25.93 15.54
CA GLU A 98 8.49 -26.55 16.28
C GLU A 98 7.99 -26.97 17.67
N GLN A 99 8.18 -28.25 17.99
CA GLN A 99 7.86 -28.75 19.30
C GLN A 99 9.12 -28.69 20.18
N ILE A 100 9.09 -27.83 21.17
CA ILE A 100 10.16 -27.73 22.18
C ILE A 100 9.78 -28.58 23.35
N PHE A 101 10.54 -29.66 23.58
CA PHE A 101 10.34 -30.52 24.72
C PHE A 101 10.91 -29.84 25.97
N ALA A 102 10.07 -29.59 26.99
CA ALA A 102 10.54 -29.19 28.30
C ALA A 102 10.99 -30.43 29.04
N GLU A 103 12.20 -30.42 29.59
CA GLU A 103 12.80 -31.57 30.31
C GLU A 103 12.07 -31.92 31.62
N HIS A 104 11.06 -31.14 32.02
CA HIS A 104 10.38 -31.30 33.30
C HIS A 104 8.87 -31.45 33.19
N ASN A 105 8.33 -32.49 33.77
CA ASN A 105 6.91 -32.73 34.06
C ASN A 105 5.97 -33.01 32.85
N GLY A 106 6.51 -33.46 31.71
CA GLY A 106 5.65 -33.90 30.58
C GLY A 106 4.92 -32.79 29.85
N TYR A 107 5.30 -31.53 30.03
CA TYR A 107 4.78 -30.39 29.24
C TYR A 107 5.67 -30.13 28.05
N ASN A 108 5.03 -29.84 26.89
CA ASN A 108 5.71 -29.47 25.69
C ASN A 108 5.21 -28.07 25.23
N TRP A 109 6.10 -27.34 24.61
CA TRP A 109 5.77 -26.06 23.95
C TRP A 109 5.73 -26.27 22.46
N ILE A 110 4.78 -25.64 21.81
CA ILE A 110 4.70 -25.58 20.35
C ILE A 110 4.94 -24.14 19.96
N VAL A 111 5.86 -23.92 19.04
CA VAL A 111 6.22 -22.60 18.53
C VAL A 111 5.90 -22.55 17.05
N ASP A 112 5.22 -21.50 16.64
CA ASP A 112 4.91 -21.22 15.24
C ASP A 112 6.02 -20.33 14.66
N ASN A 113 6.57 -20.73 13.51
CA ASN A 113 7.49 -19.92 12.75
C ASN A 113 6.87 -19.68 11.36
N TYR A 114 6.81 -18.43 10.94
CA TYR A 114 6.39 -18.10 9.57
C TYR A 114 7.21 -16.94 9.02
N GLU A 115 7.46 -17.00 7.73
CA GLU A 115 8.06 -15.95 6.94
C GLU A 115 7.16 -15.72 5.73
N ILE A 116 6.80 -14.48 5.44
CA ILE A 116 5.84 -14.15 4.41
C ILE A 116 6.24 -12.89 3.66
N ALA A 117 6.24 -12.96 2.34
CA ALA A 117 6.25 -11.81 1.45
C ALA A 117 4.78 -11.42 1.18
N TYR A 118 4.23 -10.50 1.97
CA TYR A 118 2.79 -10.21 1.96
C TYR A 118 2.37 -9.09 1.00
N HIS A 119 3.32 -8.37 0.40
CA HIS A 119 2.98 -7.34 -0.59
C HIS A 119 2.48 -7.97 -1.87
N GLY A 120 1.28 -7.60 -2.29
CA GLY A 120 0.61 -8.15 -3.45
C GLY A 120 -0.90 -8.25 -3.23
N PHE A 121 -1.56 -9.21 -3.87
CA PHE A 121 -3.02 -9.34 -3.84
C PHE A 121 -3.52 -10.62 -3.17
N THR A 122 -2.63 -11.49 -2.71
CA THR A 122 -2.99 -12.79 -2.15
C THR A 122 -3.30 -12.70 -0.66
N HIS A 123 -2.51 -11.94 0.08
CA HIS A 123 -2.65 -11.83 1.54
C HIS A 123 -3.26 -10.50 1.94
N SER A 124 -4.23 -10.55 2.85
CA SER A 124 -4.78 -9.33 3.45
C SER A 124 -3.74 -8.69 4.36
N HIS A 125 -3.41 -7.44 4.10
CA HIS A 125 -2.41 -6.69 4.84
C HIS A 125 -2.75 -5.19 4.87
N ILE A 126 -2.00 -4.43 5.60
CA ILE A 126 -2.06 -2.97 5.62
C ILE A 126 -0.67 -2.41 5.36
N ASP A 127 -0.58 -1.46 4.44
CA ASP A 127 0.65 -0.75 4.13
C ASP A 127 0.77 0.54 4.95
N GLY A 128 2.01 0.90 5.27
CA GLY A 128 2.33 2.26 5.68
C GLY A 128 2.19 3.23 4.49
N ILE A 129 2.03 4.52 4.78
CA ILE A 129 1.96 5.54 3.71
C ILE A 129 3.32 5.82 3.04
N ASN A 130 4.35 5.09 3.42
CA ASN A 130 5.67 5.06 2.79
C ASN A 130 5.70 4.22 1.50
N HIS A 131 4.66 3.41 1.21
CA HIS A 131 4.63 2.53 0.04
C HIS A 131 4.27 3.23 -1.27
N LEU A 132 3.95 4.52 -1.23
CA LEU A 132 3.70 5.33 -2.42
C LEU A 132 4.57 6.60 -2.40
N SER A 133 5.35 6.81 -3.45
CA SER A 133 6.07 8.06 -3.67
C SER A 133 5.72 8.65 -5.04
N LYS A 134 5.76 9.97 -5.13
CA LYS A 134 5.65 10.72 -6.37
C LYS A 134 6.87 11.63 -6.50
N ASP A 135 7.59 11.51 -7.61
CA ASP A 135 8.80 12.28 -7.90
C ASP A 135 9.86 12.18 -6.77
N GLY A 136 9.93 10.99 -6.10
CA GLY A 136 10.87 10.72 -5.01
C GLY A 136 10.42 11.19 -3.63
N GLU A 137 9.28 11.87 -3.51
CA GLU A 137 8.68 12.28 -2.24
C GLU A 137 7.47 11.41 -1.89
N MET A 138 7.40 10.96 -0.64
CA MET A 138 6.23 10.34 -0.02
C MET A 138 5.34 11.41 0.61
N TYR A 139 4.32 10.98 1.35
CA TYR A 139 3.43 11.89 2.07
C TYR A 139 4.21 12.96 2.85
N ASN A 140 3.72 14.18 2.84
CA ASN A 140 4.34 15.38 3.45
C ASN A 140 5.73 15.76 2.93
N GLY A 141 6.24 15.11 1.87
CA GLY A 141 7.56 15.38 1.32
C GLY A 141 8.68 14.61 2.03
N PHE A 142 8.35 13.61 2.84
CA PHE A 142 9.36 12.71 3.39
C PHE A 142 10.03 11.89 2.29
N THR A 143 11.33 11.67 2.42
CA THR A 143 12.15 10.86 1.50
C THR A 143 12.71 9.61 2.16
N ASP A 144 12.73 9.55 3.48
CA ASP A 144 13.14 8.38 4.26
C ASP A 144 11.91 7.49 4.53
N PRO A 145 11.82 6.28 3.92
CA PRO A 145 10.67 5.42 4.07
C PRO A 145 10.48 4.89 5.50
N SER A 146 11.52 4.87 6.33
CA SER A 146 11.41 4.41 7.70
C SER A 146 10.52 5.30 8.58
N ILE A 147 10.30 6.55 8.17
CA ILE A 147 9.51 7.52 8.94
C ILE A 147 8.01 7.25 8.88
N LEU A 148 7.53 6.75 7.74
CA LEU A 148 6.11 6.61 7.41
C LEU A 148 5.62 5.15 7.45
N GLY A 149 6.33 4.29 8.16
CA GLY A 149 6.00 2.88 8.28
C GLY A 149 4.69 2.61 9.03
N VAL A 150 4.21 1.39 8.94
CA VAL A 150 2.96 0.91 9.56
C VAL A 150 2.96 1.01 11.09
N ASP A 151 4.13 1.10 11.71
CA ASP A 151 4.32 1.32 13.15
C ASP A 151 3.69 2.62 13.65
N ASN A 152 3.48 3.61 12.77
CA ASN A 152 2.71 4.82 13.09
C ASN A 152 1.24 4.50 13.41
N TYR A 153 0.72 3.33 13.02
CA TYR A 153 -0.67 2.89 13.26
C TYR A 153 -0.81 1.97 14.48
N LYS A 154 0.20 1.91 15.35
CA LYS A 154 0.24 1.04 16.54
C LYS A 154 -0.95 1.17 17.49
N ASN A 155 -1.66 2.29 17.45
CA ASN A 155 -2.88 2.50 18.25
C ASN A 155 -4.12 1.85 17.61
N GLY A 156 -3.97 1.21 16.44
CA GLY A 156 -5.05 0.60 15.68
C GLY A 156 -5.88 1.61 14.91
N ILE A 157 -6.73 1.08 14.03
CA ILE A 157 -7.66 1.85 13.20
C ILE A 157 -9.07 1.37 13.54
N ILE A 158 -9.81 2.17 14.28
CA ILE A 158 -11.18 1.87 14.69
C ILE A 158 -12.08 2.97 14.17
N SER A 159 -12.99 2.63 13.26
CA SER A 159 -13.92 3.60 12.66
C SER A 159 -15.15 2.89 12.09
N LYS A 160 -16.15 3.68 11.69
CA LYS A 160 -17.26 3.21 10.89
C LYS A 160 -16.78 2.91 9.47
N GLY A 161 -17.03 1.71 8.97
CA GLY A 161 -16.86 1.34 7.56
C GLY A 161 -18.09 1.72 6.72
N ILE A 162 -17.86 1.98 5.44
CA ILE A 162 -18.92 2.20 4.43
C ILE A 162 -18.64 1.25 3.29
N LEU A 163 -19.65 0.43 2.96
CA LEU A 163 -19.62 -0.40 1.76
C LEU A 163 -20.16 0.41 0.57
N ILE A 164 -19.37 0.53 -0.48
CA ILE A 164 -19.79 1.06 -1.78
C ILE A 164 -20.00 -0.14 -2.69
N ASP A 165 -21.26 -0.58 -2.81
CA ASP A 165 -21.62 -1.78 -3.58
C ASP A 165 -21.80 -1.40 -5.06
N VAL A 166 -20.69 -1.38 -5.80
CA VAL A 166 -20.69 -1.07 -7.23
C VAL A 166 -21.43 -2.12 -8.07
N PRO A 167 -21.29 -3.45 -7.83
CA PRO A 167 -22.11 -4.44 -8.51
C PRO A 167 -23.61 -4.20 -8.34
N LEU A 168 -24.07 -3.96 -7.12
CA LEU A 168 -25.49 -3.69 -6.83
C LEU A 168 -26.00 -2.45 -7.58
N LEU A 169 -25.19 -1.39 -7.65
CA LEU A 169 -25.53 -0.18 -8.41
C LEU A 169 -25.82 -0.45 -9.89
N HIS A 170 -25.19 -1.49 -10.44
CA HIS A 170 -25.37 -1.92 -11.83
C HIS A 170 -26.26 -3.16 -11.97
N SER A 171 -26.96 -3.58 -10.91
CA SER A 171 -27.80 -4.80 -10.88
C SER A 171 -27.02 -6.05 -11.33
N LYS A 172 -25.77 -6.17 -10.88
CA LYS A 172 -24.85 -7.28 -11.15
C LYS A 172 -24.48 -7.98 -9.87
N GLU A 173 -24.10 -9.25 -9.97
CA GLU A 173 -23.54 -10.01 -8.86
C GLU A 173 -22.10 -9.60 -8.55
N TYR A 174 -21.34 -9.30 -9.60
CA TYR A 174 -19.94 -8.83 -9.52
C TYR A 174 -19.60 -7.91 -10.69
N VAL A 175 -18.47 -7.26 -10.64
CA VAL A 175 -17.89 -6.51 -11.76
C VAL A 175 -16.79 -7.32 -12.43
N GLU A 176 -16.71 -7.21 -13.76
CA GLU A 176 -15.72 -7.92 -14.55
C GLU A 176 -14.28 -7.42 -14.24
N ALA A 177 -13.29 -8.31 -14.45
CA ALA A 177 -11.89 -7.94 -14.32
C ALA A 177 -11.57 -6.73 -15.21
N GLY A 178 -10.88 -5.74 -14.66
CA GLY A 178 -10.54 -4.51 -15.35
C GLY A 178 -11.65 -3.45 -15.37
N TYR A 179 -12.80 -3.70 -14.70
CA TYR A 179 -13.83 -2.67 -14.54
C TYR A 179 -13.29 -1.45 -13.79
N LYS A 180 -13.50 -0.27 -14.37
CA LYS A 180 -13.02 0.98 -13.77
C LYS A 180 -14.14 1.64 -12.97
N VAL A 181 -13.98 1.73 -11.66
CA VAL A 181 -14.84 2.54 -10.81
C VAL A 181 -14.47 4.01 -10.99
N THR A 182 -15.40 4.83 -11.42
CA THR A 182 -15.20 6.25 -11.66
C THR A 182 -16.17 7.09 -10.84
N LEU A 183 -15.94 8.40 -10.77
CA LEU A 183 -16.82 9.35 -10.08
C LEU A 183 -18.05 9.76 -10.91
N LYS A 184 -18.29 9.10 -12.05
CA LYS A 184 -19.43 9.40 -12.94
C LYS A 184 -20.47 8.32 -12.82
#